data_5442d3ffe976a7664c73f0d6989e1d39
#
_entry.id   5442d3ffe976a7664c73f0d6989e1d39
#
_cell.length_a   1.000
_cell.length_b   1.000
_cell.length_c   1.000
_cell.angle_alpha   90.00
_cell.angle_beta   90.00
_cell.angle_gamma   90.00
#
_symmetry.space_group_name_H-M   'P 1'
#
loop_
_entity.id
_entity.type
_entity.pdbx_description
1 polymer ?
#
loop_
_entity_poly.entity_id
_entity_poly.type
_entity_poly.pdbx_seq_one_letter_code
_entity_poly.pdbx_strand_id
1 'polypeptide(L)'
;LLSPVIGAIYGSSIQQKNSFLLDKIDQKVASDKMTLIDEPHLVKASGARYFDSEGVATKRLPVFEQGILKTYYIDTYSANKMGMEQTIGSPSILTMRNGDKDLDGLIASIDKGILVTGFNGGNCNSTTGDFSYGVEGFLIERGKLSQPISEMNATGNMLSLWSNLAEVGN
;
A
#
# COMPACT_ATOMS: atom_id res chain seq x y z
N LEU A 1 6.32 -2.30 0.93
CA LEU A 1 5.22 -3.07 1.56
C LEU A 1 3.82 -2.64 1.07
N LEU A 2 3.71 -1.66 0.16
CA LEU A 2 2.41 -1.25 -0.40
C LEU A 2 1.90 -2.27 -1.44
N SER A 3 2.79 -2.91 -2.22
CA SER A 3 2.41 -3.84 -3.29
C SER A 3 1.47 -4.98 -2.86
N PRO A 4 1.66 -5.66 -1.71
CA PRO A 4 0.72 -6.67 -1.24
C PRO A 4 -0.68 -6.12 -0.96
N VAL A 5 -0.78 -4.89 -0.45
CA VAL A 5 -2.06 -4.22 -0.20
C VAL A 5 -2.78 -3.92 -1.51
N ILE A 6 -2.04 -3.41 -2.51
CA ILE A 6 -2.61 -3.15 -3.84
C ILE A 6 -3.02 -4.45 -4.52
N GLY A 7 -2.21 -5.51 -4.42
CA GLY A 7 -2.56 -6.84 -4.93
C GLY A 7 -3.85 -7.40 -4.31
N ALA A 8 -4.07 -7.13 -3.03
CA ALA A 8 -5.26 -7.61 -2.32
C ALA A 8 -6.57 -6.92 -2.75
N ILE A 9 -6.51 -5.75 -3.39
CA ILE A 9 -7.69 -5.00 -3.84
C ILE A 9 -7.98 -5.12 -5.34
N TYR A 10 -7.24 -5.97 -6.06
CA TYR A 10 -7.60 -6.30 -7.45
C TYR A 10 -8.86 -7.17 -7.53
N GLY A 11 -9.68 -6.93 -8.54
CA GLY A 11 -10.91 -7.67 -8.81
C GLY A 11 -10.71 -9.18 -8.85
N SER A 12 -9.62 -9.65 -9.42
CA SER A 12 -9.26 -11.07 -9.44
C SER A 12 -9.02 -11.64 -8.03
N SER A 13 -8.37 -10.92 -7.15
CA SER A 13 -8.13 -11.34 -5.76
C SER A 13 -9.43 -11.40 -4.95
N ILE A 14 -10.29 -10.39 -5.14
CA ILE A 14 -11.62 -10.33 -4.50
C ILE A 14 -12.52 -11.45 -5.02
N GLN A 15 -12.60 -11.64 -6.33
CA GLN A 15 -13.42 -12.66 -6.99
C GLN A 15 -13.03 -14.08 -6.56
N GLN A 16 -11.75 -14.35 -6.41
CA GLN A 16 -11.22 -15.64 -5.96
C GLN A 16 -11.27 -15.80 -4.42
N LYS A 17 -11.75 -14.81 -3.69
CA LYS A 17 -11.72 -14.78 -2.21
C LYS A 17 -10.30 -14.95 -1.64
N ASN A 18 -9.30 -14.51 -2.38
CA ASN A 18 -7.89 -14.59 -2.02
C ASN A 18 -7.37 -13.19 -1.65
N SER A 19 -8.01 -12.57 -0.67
CA SER A 19 -7.69 -11.22 -0.23
C SER A 19 -7.97 -11.03 1.25
N PHE A 20 -6.98 -10.55 1.99
CA PHE A 20 -7.17 -10.11 3.38
C PHE A 20 -7.98 -8.80 3.50
N LEU A 21 -8.29 -8.15 2.37
CA LEU A 21 -9.15 -6.97 2.27
C LEU A 21 -10.55 -7.29 1.70
N LEU A 22 -10.91 -8.57 1.56
CA LEU A 22 -12.24 -8.98 1.13
C LEU A 22 -13.31 -8.41 2.09
N ASP A 23 -14.38 -7.86 1.53
CA ASP A 23 -15.52 -7.27 2.27
C ASP A 23 -15.12 -6.12 3.22
N LYS A 24 -14.02 -5.39 2.91
CA LYS A 24 -13.51 -4.29 3.73
C LYS A 24 -13.79 -2.89 3.18
N ILE A 25 -14.55 -2.76 2.09
CA ILE A 25 -14.96 -1.44 1.60
C ILE A 25 -15.67 -0.66 2.71
N ASP A 26 -15.34 0.62 2.84
CA ASP A 26 -15.78 1.56 3.86
C ASP A 26 -15.42 1.18 5.31
N GLN A 27 -14.56 0.18 5.49
CA GLN A 27 -14.02 -0.15 6.82
C GLN A 27 -12.64 0.47 7.03
N LYS A 28 -12.36 0.84 8.28
CA LYS A 28 -11.04 1.29 8.69
C LYS A 28 -10.10 0.09 8.83
N VAL A 29 -9.12 0.00 7.96
CA VAL A 29 -8.16 -1.12 7.87
C VAL A 29 -6.71 -0.68 8.02
N ALA A 30 -6.47 0.62 8.18
CA ALA A 30 -5.16 1.21 8.37
C ALA A 30 -5.24 2.43 9.31
N SER A 31 -4.09 2.99 9.66
CA SER A 31 -3.97 4.25 10.38
C SER A 31 -4.63 5.41 9.61
N ASP A 32 -5.13 6.41 10.30
CA ASP A 32 -5.65 7.65 9.71
C ASP A 32 -4.60 8.47 8.94
N LYS A 33 -3.32 8.14 9.13
CA LYS A 33 -2.21 8.68 8.33
C LYS A 33 -2.17 8.12 6.90
N MET A 34 -2.81 6.97 6.66
CA MET A 34 -2.85 6.36 5.33
C MET A 34 -3.95 6.99 4.48
N THR A 35 -3.56 7.91 3.61
CA THR A 35 -4.40 8.42 2.51
C THR A 35 -3.67 8.15 1.19
N LEU A 36 -4.25 7.29 0.37
CA LEU A 36 -3.71 6.88 -0.92
C LEU A 36 -4.74 7.15 -2.02
N ILE A 37 -4.32 7.85 -3.05
CA ILE A 37 -5.18 8.28 -4.15
C ILE A 37 -4.58 7.83 -5.47
N ASP A 38 -5.40 7.32 -6.36
CA ASP A 38 -5.03 7.12 -7.77
C ASP A 38 -5.30 8.40 -8.56
N GLU A 39 -4.22 9.01 -9.08
CA GLU A 39 -4.21 10.29 -9.79
C GLU A 39 -3.86 10.08 -11.28
N PRO A 40 -4.76 9.56 -12.12
CA PRO A 40 -4.42 9.14 -13.49
C PRO A 40 -4.05 10.29 -14.43
N HIS A 41 -4.38 11.53 -14.07
CA HIS A 41 -4.23 12.69 -14.94
C HIS A 41 -3.09 13.64 -14.53
N LEU A 42 -2.13 13.18 -13.73
CA LEU A 42 -0.96 13.98 -13.37
C LEU A 42 -0.15 14.31 -14.62
N VAL A 43 -0.03 15.61 -14.92
CA VAL A 43 0.64 16.09 -16.13
C VAL A 43 2.12 15.69 -16.12
N LYS A 44 2.58 15.12 -17.23
CA LYS A 44 3.97 14.65 -17.43
C LYS A 44 4.42 13.51 -16.49
N ALA A 45 3.52 12.93 -15.71
CA ALA A 45 3.87 11.78 -14.89
C ALA A 45 3.85 10.48 -15.73
N SER A 46 4.83 9.60 -15.49
CA SER A 46 4.83 8.26 -16.06
C SER A 46 3.64 7.48 -15.50
N GLY A 47 2.84 6.85 -16.38
CA GLY A 47 1.61 6.13 -15.98
C GLY A 47 0.33 6.98 -16.10
N ALA A 48 0.43 8.29 -16.45
CA ALA A 48 -0.76 9.10 -16.75
C ALA A 48 -1.52 8.53 -17.94
N ARG A 49 -2.84 8.39 -17.80
CA ARG A 49 -3.69 7.81 -18.86
C ARG A 49 -5.14 8.26 -18.71
N TYR A 50 -5.84 8.38 -19.83
CA TYR A 50 -7.26 8.78 -19.88
C TYR A 50 -8.22 7.59 -19.87
N PHE A 51 -7.73 6.39 -20.14
CA PHE A 51 -8.50 5.14 -20.12
C PHE A 51 -7.57 3.99 -19.74
N ASP A 52 -8.16 2.93 -19.22
CA ASP A 52 -7.44 1.70 -18.89
C ASP A 52 -7.31 0.76 -20.11
N SER A 53 -6.83 -0.47 -19.90
CA SER A 53 -6.66 -1.46 -20.96
C SER A 53 -7.97 -1.97 -21.58
N GLU A 54 -9.10 -1.74 -20.92
CA GLU A 54 -10.43 -2.11 -21.40
C GLU A 54 -11.18 -0.92 -22.02
N GLY A 55 -10.55 0.26 -22.12
CA GLY A 55 -11.14 1.49 -22.64
C GLY A 55 -12.03 2.22 -21.62
N VAL A 56 -12.01 1.84 -20.36
CA VAL A 56 -12.75 2.52 -19.29
C VAL A 56 -12.06 3.82 -18.94
N ALA A 57 -12.82 4.92 -18.94
CA ALA A 57 -12.30 6.24 -18.61
C ALA A 57 -11.75 6.26 -17.18
N THR A 58 -10.51 6.72 -17.04
CA THR A 58 -9.89 6.88 -15.74
C THR A 58 -10.37 8.17 -15.07
N LYS A 59 -10.44 8.13 -13.76
CA LYS A 59 -10.76 9.28 -12.91
C LYS A 59 -9.93 9.22 -11.63
N ARG A 60 -9.81 10.35 -10.97
CA ARG A 60 -9.23 10.40 -9.63
C ARG A 60 -10.04 9.52 -8.68
N LEU A 61 -9.39 8.56 -8.02
CA LEU A 61 -10.03 7.60 -7.14
C LEU A 61 -9.34 7.59 -5.77
N PRO A 62 -10.06 7.84 -4.66
CA PRO A 62 -9.54 7.53 -3.35
C PRO A 62 -9.46 6.00 -3.20
N VAL A 63 -8.26 5.49 -2.94
CA VAL A 63 -8.02 4.07 -2.65
C VAL A 63 -8.14 3.83 -1.15
N PHE A 64 -7.44 4.65 -0.37
CA PHE A 64 -7.59 4.75 1.08
C PHE A 64 -7.78 6.22 1.46
N GLU A 65 -8.71 6.49 2.36
CA GLU A 65 -8.95 7.81 2.91
C GLU A 65 -8.93 7.72 4.44
N GLN A 66 -7.91 8.32 5.05
CA GLN A 66 -7.69 8.25 6.50
C GLN A 66 -7.80 6.81 7.07
N GLY A 67 -7.17 5.86 6.39
CA GLY A 67 -7.16 4.45 6.75
C GLY A 67 -8.41 3.65 6.38
N ILE A 68 -9.42 4.29 5.80
CA ILE A 68 -10.65 3.65 5.33
C ILE A 68 -10.44 3.22 3.88
N LEU A 69 -10.65 1.93 3.58
CA LEU A 69 -10.61 1.41 2.21
C LEU A 69 -11.82 1.89 1.42
N LYS A 70 -11.60 2.60 0.31
CA LYS A 70 -12.67 3.21 -0.50
C LYS A 70 -12.90 2.53 -1.84
N THR A 71 -11.90 1.85 -2.39
CA THR A 71 -11.97 1.35 -3.78
C THR A 71 -11.30 -0.01 -3.92
N TYR A 72 -11.95 -0.91 -4.67
CA TYR A 72 -11.32 -2.05 -5.34
C TYR A 72 -11.08 -1.71 -6.82
N TYR A 73 -10.07 -2.31 -7.42
CA TYR A 73 -9.80 -2.25 -8.86
C TYR A 73 -10.54 -3.37 -9.57
N ILE A 74 -11.76 -3.09 -10.01
CA ILE A 74 -12.69 -4.08 -10.58
C ILE A 74 -12.75 -3.90 -12.09
N ASP A 75 -12.18 -4.86 -12.83
CA ASP A 75 -12.29 -4.96 -14.28
C ASP A 75 -13.67 -5.46 -14.73
N THR A 76 -13.95 -5.41 -16.02
CA THR A 76 -15.23 -5.83 -16.61
C THR A 76 -15.57 -7.29 -16.30
N TYR A 77 -14.58 -8.18 -16.37
CA TYR A 77 -14.79 -9.59 -16.07
C TYR A 77 -15.17 -9.81 -14.61
N SER A 78 -14.41 -9.24 -13.68
CA SER A 78 -14.66 -9.36 -12.24
C SER A 78 -15.98 -8.72 -11.84
N ALA A 79 -16.32 -7.56 -12.41
CA ALA A 79 -17.60 -6.87 -12.21
C ALA A 79 -18.78 -7.78 -12.55
N ASN A 80 -18.78 -8.34 -13.77
CA ASN A 80 -19.82 -9.26 -14.23
C ASN A 80 -19.91 -10.53 -13.37
N LYS A 81 -18.74 -11.09 -13.00
CA LYS A 81 -18.67 -12.33 -12.21
C LYS A 81 -19.22 -12.18 -10.80
N MET A 82 -18.98 -11.02 -10.18
CA MET A 82 -19.38 -10.74 -8.79
C MET A 82 -20.69 -9.96 -8.66
N GLY A 83 -21.23 -9.43 -9.77
CA GLY A 83 -22.39 -8.52 -9.71
C GLY A 83 -22.04 -7.17 -9.05
N MET A 84 -20.79 -6.72 -9.16
CA MET A 84 -20.32 -5.46 -8.61
C MET A 84 -20.22 -4.39 -9.67
N GLU A 85 -20.21 -3.12 -9.26
CA GLU A 85 -19.94 -2.00 -10.15
C GLU A 85 -18.47 -2.05 -10.61
N GLN A 86 -18.26 -1.86 -11.90
CA GLN A 86 -16.93 -1.74 -12.49
C GLN A 86 -16.28 -0.43 -12.05
N THR A 87 -14.97 -0.52 -11.74
CA THR A 87 -14.12 0.68 -11.55
C THR A 87 -13.12 0.77 -12.70
N ILE A 88 -11.82 0.79 -12.41
CA ILE A 88 -10.74 0.58 -13.39
C ILE A 88 -9.99 -0.70 -13.01
N GLY A 89 -9.51 -1.45 -14.01
CA GLY A 89 -8.91 -2.77 -13.77
C GLY A 89 -7.57 -2.77 -13.03
N SER A 90 -6.90 -1.61 -12.97
CA SER A 90 -5.59 -1.47 -12.31
C SER A 90 -5.29 -0.01 -11.97
N PRO A 91 -4.41 0.26 -10.99
CA PRO A 91 -4.01 1.61 -10.66
C PRO A 91 -3.25 2.29 -11.81
N SER A 92 -3.35 3.62 -11.88
CA SER A 92 -2.59 4.47 -12.79
C SER A 92 -1.37 5.04 -12.08
N ILE A 93 -1.58 6.06 -11.24
CA ILE A 93 -0.52 6.71 -10.46
C ILE A 93 -0.98 6.80 -9.01
N LEU A 94 -0.39 5.98 -8.17
CA LEU A 94 -0.70 5.99 -6.75
C LEU A 94 0.12 7.07 -6.04
N THR A 95 -0.58 8.01 -5.41
CA THR A 95 0.00 9.09 -4.63
C THR A 95 -0.42 8.95 -3.18
N MET A 96 0.55 8.80 -2.29
CA MET A 96 0.31 8.83 -0.86
C MET A 96 0.38 10.29 -0.37
N ARG A 97 -0.52 10.67 0.52
CA ARG A 97 -0.47 12.00 1.13
C ARG A 97 0.82 12.13 1.96
N ASN A 98 1.61 13.14 1.63
CA ASN A 98 2.85 13.45 2.35
C ASN A 98 2.57 13.93 3.77
N GLY A 99 3.52 13.63 4.66
CA GLY A 99 3.62 14.27 5.97
C GLY A 99 4.54 15.49 5.95
N ASP A 100 4.92 15.95 7.12
CA ASP A 100 5.66 17.21 7.29
C ASP A 100 7.18 16.98 7.48
N LYS A 101 7.60 15.74 7.80
CA LYS A 101 9.00 15.42 8.09
C LYS A 101 9.67 14.80 6.87
N ASP A 102 10.91 15.22 6.62
CA ASP A 102 11.82 14.50 5.73
C ASP A 102 12.38 13.23 6.40
N LEU A 103 13.21 12.49 5.68
CA LEU A 103 13.80 11.26 6.17
C LEU A 103 14.62 11.47 7.45
N ASP A 104 15.42 12.54 7.50
CA ASP A 104 16.25 12.85 8.66
C ASP A 104 15.39 13.20 9.88
N GLY A 105 14.29 13.94 9.67
CA GLY A 105 13.32 14.26 10.71
C GLY A 105 12.57 13.02 11.23
N LEU A 106 12.27 12.06 10.35
CA LEU A 106 11.69 10.77 10.77
C LEU A 106 12.69 9.96 11.60
N ILE A 107 13.96 9.84 11.16
CA ILE A 107 15.02 9.13 11.89
C ILE A 107 15.23 9.77 13.26
N ALA A 108 15.30 11.10 13.33
CA ALA A 108 15.50 11.84 14.57
C ALA A 108 14.38 11.63 15.60
N SER A 109 13.19 11.26 15.17
CA SER A 109 12.05 10.97 16.06
C SER A 109 12.06 9.56 16.68
N ILE A 110 12.99 8.69 16.26
CA ILE A 110 13.06 7.27 16.68
C ILE A 110 14.20 7.09 17.66
N ASP A 111 13.90 6.68 18.90
CA ASP A 111 14.94 6.37 19.89
C ASP A 111 15.66 5.07 19.54
N LYS A 112 14.92 4.01 19.22
CA LYS A 112 15.45 2.72 18.76
C LYS A 112 14.60 2.13 17.68
N GLY A 113 15.21 1.80 16.53
CA GLY A 113 14.50 1.28 15.39
C GLY A 113 15.42 0.80 14.28
N ILE A 114 14.86 0.57 13.11
CA ILE A 114 15.57 0.11 11.92
C ILE A 114 15.11 0.95 10.74
N LEU A 115 16.04 1.54 10.01
CA LEU A 115 15.81 2.02 8.66
C LEU A 115 15.98 0.86 7.69
N VAL A 116 14.88 0.34 7.15
CA VAL A 116 14.92 -0.69 6.12
C VAL A 116 15.19 -0.02 4.77
N THR A 117 16.28 -0.41 4.11
CA THR A 117 16.67 0.11 2.78
C THR A 117 16.44 -0.90 1.67
N GLY A 118 16.28 -2.17 1.99
CA GLY A 118 16.07 -3.23 1.03
C GLY A 118 15.34 -4.45 1.60
N PHE A 119 14.75 -5.20 0.67
CA PHE A 119 14.13 -6.49 0.94
C PHE A 119 14.83 -7.56 0.09
N ASN A 120 15.33 -8.63 0.71
CA ASN A 120 16.06 -9.72 0.07
C ASN A 120 15.30 -11.04 0.23
N GLY A 121 14.16 -11.11 -0.46
CA GLY A 121 13.28 -12.28 -0.47
C GLY A 121 12.16 -12.20 0.55
N GLY A 122 11.34 -13.24 0.54
CA GLY A 122 10.14 -13.34 1.37
C GLY A 122 8.84 -13.27 0.58
N ASN A 123 7.74 -13.35 1.30
CA ASN A 123 6.40 -13.35 0.72
C ASN A 123 5.36 -12.75 1.68
N CYS A 124 4.17 -12.53 1.12
CA CYS A 124 2.96 -12.21 1.86
C CYS A 124 1.86 -13.19 1.44
N ASN A 125 1.15 -13.75 2.41
CA ASN A 125 -0.05 -14.54 2.16
C ASN A 125 -1.19 -13.58 1.79
N SER A 126 -1.66 -13.66 0.55
CA SER A 126 -2.69 -12.76 0.05
C SER A 126 -4.04 -12.92 0.76
N THR A 127 -4.34 -14.11 1.29
CA THR A 127 -5.62 -14.38 1.98
C THR A 127 -5.63 -13.85 3.41
N THR A 128 -4.54 -14.02 4.16
CA THR A 128 -4.47 -13.66 5.58
C THR A 128 -3.77 -12.33 5.84
N GLY A 129 -2.91 -11.88 4.91
CA GLY A 129 -2.06 -10.71 5.08
C GLY A 129 -0.79 -10.97 5.87
N ASP A 130 -0.53 -12.21 6.29
CA ASP A 130 0.70 -12.55 7.01
C ASP A 130 1.90 -12.48 6.07
N PHE A 131 2.98 -11.88 6.55
CA PHE A 131 4.19 -11.73 5.75
C PHE A 131 5.45 -12.09 6.51
N SER A 132 6.47 -12.47 5.74
CA SER A 132 7.84 -12.64 6.21
C SER A 132 8.78 -12.18 5.10
N TYR A 133 9.57 -11.13 5.36
CA TYR A 133 10.54 -10.58 4.42
C TYR A 133 11.93 -10.52 5.05
N GLY A 134 12.94 -11.00 4.33
CA GLY A 134 14.33 -10.68 4.63
C GLY A 134 14.56 -9.18 4.45
N VAL A 135 15.21 -8.53 5.40
CA VAL A 135 15.45 -7.09 5.35
C VAL A 135 16.91 -6.76 5.60
N GLU A 136 17.34 -5.66 4.96
CA GLU A 136 18.64 -5.04 5.19
C GLU A 136 18.46 -3.53 5.39
N GLY A 137 19.42 -2.90 6.07
CA GLY A 137 19.34 -1.48 6.35
C GLY A 137 20.29 -1.04 7.44
N PHE A 138 19.84 -0.11 8.28
CA PHE A 138 20.64 0.46 9.36
C PHE A 138 19.86 0.47 10.67
N LEU A 139 20.56 0.20 11.76
CA LEU A 139 20.03 0.41 13.09
C LEU A 139 19.90 1.91 13.37
N ILE A 140 18.81 2.32 13.99
CA ILE A 140 18.62 3.67 14.50
C ILE A 140 18.76 3.61 16.03
N GLU A 141 19.62 4.47 16.58
CA GLU A 141 19.83 4.63 18.02
C GLU A 141 19.86 6.12 18.35
N ARG A 142 18.99 6.53 19.28
CA ARG A 142 18.88 7.93 19.75
C ARG A 142 18.74 8.94 18.62
N GLY A 143 17.88 8.62 17.64
CA GLY A 143 17.62 9.50 16.51
C GLY A 143 18.71 9.57 15.46
N LYS A 144 19.63 8.61 15.42
CA LYS A 144 20.76 8.58 14.47
C LYS A 144 20.94 7.18 13.89
N LEU A 145 21.39 7.12 12.63
CA LEU A 145 21.84 5.88 12.01
C LEU A 145 23.12 5.41 12.73
N SER A 146 23.14 4.13 13.08
CA SER A 146 24.25 3.45 13.73
C SER A 146 24.89 2.44 12.78
N GLN A 147 24.86 1.17 13.10
CA GLN A 147 25.52 0.13 12.31
C GLN A 147 24.61 -0.43 11.22
N PRO A 148 25.16 -0.88 10.08
CA PRO A 148 24.41 -1.62 9.08
C PRO A 148 23.93 -2.95 9.66
N ILE A 149 22.75 -3.39 9.17
CA ILE A 149 22.15 -4.67 9.52
C ILE A 149 21.81 -5.44 8.24
N SER A 150 21.99 -6.74 8.29
CA SER A 150 21.61 -7.70 7.27
C SER A 150 21.14 -8.99 7.95
N GLU A 151 20.64 -9.93 7.13
CA GLU A 151 20.22 -11.26 7.60
C GLU A 151 19.14 -11.23 8.70
N MET A 152 18.28 -10.22 8.67
CA MET A 152 17.12 -10.10 9.56
C MET A 152 15.83 -10.41 8.82
N ASN A 153 14.83 -10.90 9.55
CA ASN A 153 13.48 -11.07 9.02
C ASN A 153 12.51 -10.11 9.71
N ALA A 154 11.74 -9.37 8.90
CA ALA A 154 10.56 -8.66 9.33
C ALA A 154 9.34 -9.55 9.10
N THR A 155 8.65 -9.94 10.16
CA THR A 155 7.44 -10.77 10.09
C THR A 155 6.27 -10.05 10.74
N GLY A 156 5.07 -10.31 10.25
CA GLY A 156 3.87 -9.70 10.79
C GLY A 156 2.65 -9.92 9.92
N ASN A 157 1.65 -9.08 10.13
CA ASN A 157 0.43 -9.06 9.35
C ASN A 157 0.21 -7.67 8.75
N MET A 158 -0.21 -7.59 7.48
CA MET A 158 -0.37 -6.33 6.75
C MET A 158 -1.39 -5.39 7.38
N LEU A 159 -2.51 -5.90 7.90
CA LEU A 159 -3.50 -5.06 8.58
C LEU A 159 -2.91 -4.43 9.85
N SER A 160 -2.19 -5.22 10.65
CA SER A 160 -1.53 -4.73 11.86
C SER A 160 -0.43 -3.71 11.51
N LEU A 161 0.38 -3.99 10.50
CA LEU A 161 1.44 -3.08 10.05
C LEU A 161 0.86 -1.70 9.67
N TRP A 162 -0.13 -1.67 8.78
CA TRP A 162 -0.70 -0.42 8.30
C TRP A 162 -1.59 0.29 9.32
N SER A 163 -2.18 -0.45 10.28
CA SER A 163 -2.89 0.17 11.41
C SER A 163 -1.94 0.88 12.38
N ASN A 164 -0.69 0.44 12.45
CA ASN A 164 0.36 1.04 13.28
C ASN A 164 1.23 2.07 12.54
N LEU A 165 0.86 2.48 11.33
CA LEU A 165 1.56 3.56 10.63
C LEU A 165 1.48 4.85 11.45
N ALA A 166 2.62 5.26 11.99
CA ALA A 166 2.71 6.44 12.86
C ALA A 166 2.86 7.75 12.08
N GLU A 167 3.70 7.75 11.05
CA GLU A 167 3.97 8.93 10.23
C GLU A 167 4.26 8.54 8.78
N VAL A 168 4.05 9.49 7.88
CA VAL A 168 4.47 9.43 6.47
C VAL A 168 5.44 10.59 6.25
N GLY A 169 6.52 10.35 5.52
CA GLY A 169 7.46 11.39 5.13
C GLY A 169 6.94 12.28 4.00
N ASN A 170 7.66 13.38 3.73
CA ASN A 170 7.41 14.28 2.61
C ASN A 170 8.17 13.85 1.34
#